data_34ae976d2ccc07f8afe326029f5d37e6
#
_entry.id   34ae976d2ccc07f8afe326029f5d37e6
#
_cell.length_a   1.000
_cell.length_b   1.000
_cell.length_c   1.000
_cell.angle_alpha   90.00
_cell.angle_beta   90.00
_cell.angle_gamma   90.00
#
_symmetry.space_group_name_H-M   'P 1'
#
loop_
_entity.id
_entity.type
_entity.pdbx_description
1 polymer ?
#
loop_
_entity_poly.entity_id
_entity_poly.type
_entity_poly.pdbx_seq_one_letter_code
_entity_poly.pdbx_strand_id
1 'polypeptide(L)'
;MGEASTSVDATLGEASSVLLLAPSASEFEDDACVDLLTADEPSRTNVLSVTLTQSPAERIALWRREAGEQLPARAIVIDANGERSTTEPMADHGDDLSTTLSVDVLRSNAEPIDVGMALARHLGAWESTPESTRLCLHSLTALLDSFDREAVVSLVSALNDLCDAAGATAHHHLDPAAHDDGLVATFRPLYDAVIEHVPEDGWTVTRAPDDAERPSFRRSTAPPGGAASTDPCRPETVPMPYSFDQTLDLISVPRRRTLLYHLKDLGVGTVSIDELVDGVVTRERAIPARESPDSPESVRVSLVHAHLPKLADLGILEYDVASATVRYHGNPALESFLRYVETLELG
;
A
#
# COMPACT_ATOMS: atom_id res chain seq x y z
N MET A 1 4.35 -19.14 39.12
CA MET A 1 3.09 -19.48 38.40
C MET A 1 3.04 -18.48 37.29
N GLY A 2 3.51 -18.89 36.12
CA GLY A 2 3.51 -18.03 34.94
C GLY A 2 2.06 -17.87 34.44
N GLU A 3 1.59 -16.65 34.42
CA GLU A 3 0.41 -16.32 33.64
C GLU A 3 0.77 -16.59 32.19
N ALA A 4 -0.01 -17.45 31.55
CA ALA A 4 0.10 -17.70 30.12
C ALA A 4 -0.22 -16.35 29.44
N SER A 5 0.77 -15.71 28.86
CA SER A 5 0.57 -14.58 27.94
C SER A 5 -0.33 -15.12 26.84
N THR A 6 -1.59 -14.71 26.85
CA THR A 6 -2.50 -15.06 25.75
C THR A 6 -1.95 -14.34 24.54
N SER A 7 -1.52 -15.07 23.52
CA SER A 7 -1.01 -14.47 22.28
C SER A 7 -2.05 -13.46 21.77
N VAL A 8 -1.58 -12.27 21.44
CA VAL A 8 -2.42 -11.16 20.96
C VAL A 8 -3.25 -11.60 19.75
N ASP A 9 -2.66 -12.41 18.88
CA ASP A 9 -3.30 -12.93 17.67
C ASP A 9 -4.55 -13.79 17.96
N ALA A 10 -4.55 -14.60 19.03
CA ALA A 10 -5.70 -15.46 19.38
C ALA A 10 -7.01 -14.68 19.61
N THR A 11 -6.91 -13.39 19.91
CA THR A 11 -8.05 -12.49 20.15
C THR A 11 -8.52 -11.75 18.90
N LEU A 12 -7.70 -11.70 17.81
CA LEU A 12 -7.98 -10.93 16.60
C LEU A 12 -8.95 -11.61 15.63
N GLY A 13 -9.02 -12.94 15.64
CA GLY A 13 -9.91 -13.70 14.75
C GLY A 13 -9.66 -13.40 13.27
N GLU A 14 -10.69 -12.97 12.53
CA GLU A 14 -10.62 -12.72 11.09
C GLU A 14 -10.24 -11.27 10.73
N ALA A 15 -9.66 -10.50 11.66
CA ALA A 15 -9.23 -9.12 11.36
C ALA A 15 -8.10 -9.11 10.33
N SER A 16 -8.30 -8.42 9.20
CA SER A 16 -7.29 -8.25 8.14
C SER A 16 -6.41 -7.02 8.36
N SER A 17 -6.89 -6.04 9.13
CA SER A 17 -6.16 -4.82 9.44
C SER A 17 -6.18 -4.51 10.94
N VAL A 18 -5.01 -4.26 11.51
CA VAL A 18 -4.80 -4.05 12.94
C VAL A 18 -4.04 -2.76 13.21
N LEU A 19 -4.57 -1.89 14.08
CA LEU A 19 -3.84 -0.75 14.63
C LEU A 19 -3.19 -1.17 15.95
N LEU A 20 -1.87 -1.14 16.01
CA LEU A 20 -1.08 -1.41 17.21
C LEU A 20 -0.72 -0.09 17.88
N LEU A 21 -1.30 0.16 19.04
CA LEU A 21 -1.07 1.33 19.89
C LEU A 21 -0.12 0.96 21.04
N ALA A 22 1.11 1.41 20.95
CA ALA A 22 2.12 1.20 21.98
C ALA A 22 3.15 2.35 21.97
N PRO A 23 3.85 2.60 23.09
CA PRO A 23 4.96 3.55 23.10
C PRO A 23 6.05 3.10 22.09
N SER A 24 6.53 4.02 21.27
CA SER A 24 7.56 3.75 20.27
C SER A 24 8.83 3.17 20.88
N ALA A 25 9.47 2.22 20.20
CA ALA A 25 10.70 1.55 20.62
C ALA A 25 10.62 0.88 22.00
N SER A 26 9.45 0.42 22.41
CA SER A 26 9.26 -0.36 23.62
C SER A 26 9.39 -1.86 23.36
N GLU A 27 9.85 -2.63 24.34
CA GLU A 27 9.86 -4.10 24.23
C GLU A 27 8.45 -4.65 23.98
N PHE A 28 7.41 -4.03 24.53
CA PHE A 28 6.01 -4.42 24.28
C PHE A 28 5.58 -4.25 22.83
N GLU A 29 6.01 -3.17 22.17
CA GLU A 29 5.75 -2.92 20.76
C GLU A 29 6.41 -3.98 19.89
N ASP A 30 7.69 -4.25 20.18
CA ASP A 30 8.51 -5.23 19.46
C ASP A 30 7.92 -6.66 19.58
N ASP A 31 7.59 -7.09 20.80
CA ASP A 31 7.02 -8.41 21.07
C ASP A 31 5.68 -8.59 20.34
N ALA A 32 4.76 -7.62 20.47
CA ALA A 32 3.46 -7.68 19.79
C ALA A 32 3.61 -7.65 18.26
N CYS A 33 4.57 -6.89 17.73
CA CYS A 33 4.85 -6.87 16.30
C CYS A 33 5.24 -8.26 15.79
N VAL A 34 6.17 -8.93 16.47
CA VAL A 34 6.63 -10.27 16.05
C VAL A 34 5.53 -11.31 16.26
N ASP A 35 4.79 -11.26 17.35
CA ASP A 35 3.61 -12.13 17.57
C ASP A 35 2.62 -12.04 16.41
N LEU A 36 2.32 -10.82 15.92
CA LEU A 36 1.42 -10.61 14.79
C LEU A 36 2.00 -11.12 13.47
N LEU A 37 3.31 -11.05 13.27
CA LEU A 37 3.99 -11.55 12.07
C LEU A 37 4.15 -13.08 12.08
N THR A 38 4.20 -13.71 13.26
CA THR A 38 4.42 -15.14 13.45
C THR A 38 3.17 -15.90 13.87
N ALA A 39 2.01 -15.28 13.80
CA ALA A 39 0.72 -15.87 14.19
C ALA A 39 0.39 -17.14 13.41
N ASP A 40 0.85 -17.24 12.17
CA ASP A 40 0.81 -18.47 11.37
C ASP A 40 2.15 -19.21 11.44
N GLU A 41 2.21 -20.42 10.85
CA GLU A 41 3.47 -21.16 10.72
C GLU A 41 4.47 -20.34 9.86
N PRO A 42 5.63 -19.89 10.41
CA PRO A 42 6.55 -19.01 9.69
C PRO A 42 6.99 -19.54 8.34
N SER A 43 7.27 -20.83 8.22
CA SER A 43 7.69 -21.49 6.96
C SER A 43 6.62 -21.43 5.85
N ARG A 44 5.39 -21.07 6.18
CA ARG A 44 4.25 -20.92 5.27
C ARG A 44 3.75 -19.46 5.20
N THR A 45 4.52 -18.53 5.72
CA THR A 45 4.14 -17.12 5.80
C THR A 45 5.14 -16.26 5.04
N ASN A 46 4.66 -15.42 4.16
CA ASN A 46 5.41 -14.34 3.56
C ASN A 46 5.33 -13.11 4.49
N VAL A 47 6.47 -12.49 4.79
CA VAL A 47 6.55 -11.32 5.66
C VAL A 47 7.01 -10.11 4.88
N LEU A 48 6.23 -9.04 4.96
CA LEU A 48 6.52 -7.76 4.35
C LEU A 48 6.58 -6.68 5.44
N SER A 49 7.75 -6.09 5.66
CA SER A 49 7.95 -5.05 6.67
C SER A 49 8.37 -3.75 6.03
N VAL A 50 7.68 -2.66 6.33
CA VAL A 50 8.13 -1.30 6.01
C VAL A 50 8.71 -0.69 7.27
N THR A 51 9.92 -0.17 7.18
CA THR A 51 10.55 0.54 8.28
C THR A 51 10.91 1.97 7.89
N LEU A 52 10.53 2.92 8.76
CA LEU A 52 10.83 4.35 8.63
C LEU A 52 11.79 4.85 9.71
N THR A 53 11.93 4.10 10.81
CA THR A 53 12.72 4.50 11.99
C THR A 53 13.83 3.54 12.33
N GLN A 54 13.65 2.26 12.03
CA GLN A 54 14.64 1.20 12.28
C GLN A 54 15.35 0.83 10.97
N SER A 55 16.61 0.44 11.06
CA SER A 55 17.31 -0.13 9.91
C SER A 55 16.81 -1.55 9.59
N PRO A 56 16.97 -2.03 8.36
CA PRO A 56 16.69 -3.43 8.03
C PRO A 56 17.42 -4.43 8.92
N ALA A 57 18.65 -4.13 9.33
CA ALA A 57 19.42 -4.98 10.21
C ALA A 57 18.80 -5.11 11.61
N GLU A 58 18.25 -4.01 12.16
CA GLU A 58 17.55 -4.03 13.44
C GLU A 58 16.24 -4.84 13.34
N ARG A 59 15.48 -4.69 12.25
CA ARG A 59 14.27 -5.51 12.02
C ARG A 59 14.58 -7.00 11.91
N ILE A 60 15.66 -7.37 11.24
CA ILE A 60 16.10 -8.76 11.14
C ILE A 60 16.58 -9.28 12.51
N ALA A 61 17.31 -8.45 13.28
CA ALA A 61 17.76 -8.80 14.61
C ALA A 61 16.59 -9.02 15.57
N LEU A 62 15.56 -8.17 15.48
CA LEU A 62 14.30 -8.32 16.21
C LEU A 62 13.63 -9.66 15.91
N TRP A 63 13.43 -9.98 14.61
CA TRP A 63 12.88 -11.27 14.21
C TRP A 63 13.65 -12.44 14.81
N ARG A 64 14.99 -12.44 14.72
CA ARG A 64 15.82 -13.52 15.25
C ARG A 64 15.71 -13.65 16.76
N ARG A 65 15.56 -12.54 17.48
CA ARG A 65 15.46 -12.55 18.94
C ARG A 65 14.16 -13.20 19.39
N GLU A 66 13.04 -12.88 18.74
CA GLU A 66 11.70 -13.29 19.17
C GLU A 66 11.21 -14.58 18.48
N ALA A 67 11.40 -14.72 17.17
CA ALA A 67 11.01 -15.91 16.42
C ALA A 67 12.09 -17.01 16.39
N GLY A 68 13.29 -16.72 16.86
CA GLY A 68 14.40 -17.68 16.91
C GLY A 68 14.95 -18.03 15.52
N GLU A 69 15.16 -19.33 15.29
CA GLU A 69 15.68 -19.85 14.01
C GLU A 69 14.58 -20.12 12.97
N GLN A 70 13.33 -19.86 13.31
CA GLN A 70 12.21 -20.07 12.37
C GLN A 70 12.20 -18.96 11.33
N LEU A 71 12.42 -19.31 10.08
CA LEU A 71 12.43 -18.37 8.96
C LEU A 71 11.06 -18.35 8.26
N PRO A 72 10.59 -17.18 7.81
CA PRO A 72 9.42 -17.09 6.96
C PRO A 72 9.71 -17.71 5.59
N ALA A 73 8.65 -18.07 4.86
CA ALA A 73 8.77 -18.57 3.49
C ALA A 73 9.52 -17.55 2.61
N ARG A 74 9.16 -16.28 2.76
CA ARG A 74 9.86 -15.11 2.18
C ARG A 74 9.76 -13.94 3.12
N ALA A 75 10.78 -13.11 3.16
CA ALA A 75 10.76 -11.85 3.89
C ALA A 75 11.31 -10.72 3.04
N ILE A 76 10.60 -9.61 3.02
CA ILE A 76 11.07 -8.37 2.39
C ILE A 76 10.99 -7.24 3.41
N VAL A 77 12.09 -6.54 3.59
CA VAL A 77 12.15 -5.32 4.37
C VAL A 77 12.26 -4.14 3.41
N ILE A 78 11.25 -3.27 3.40
CA ILE A 78 11.26 -2.01 2.66
C ILE A 78 11.83 -0.94 3.58
N ASP A 79 13.02 -0.47 3.24
CA ASP A 79 13.70 0.62 3.97
C ASP A 79 13.23 1.97 3.40
N ALA A 80 12.38 2.65 4.14
CA ALA A 80 11.86 3.98 3.83
C ALA A 80 12.45 5.07 4.76
N ASN A 81 13.53 4.78 5.48
CA ASN A 81 14.13 5.69 6.47
C ASN A 81 14.80 6.93 5.85
N GLY A 82 15.03 6.96 4.52
CA GLY A 82 15.60 8.13 3.84
C GLY A 82 17.04 8.48 4.22
N GLU A 83 17.55 8.07 5.34
CA GLU A 83 18.97 8.15 5.66
C GLU A 83 19.69 7.09 4.82
N ARG A 84 20.77 7.49 4.14
CA ARG A 84 21.70 6.54 3.54
C ARG A 84 22.15 5.60 4.64
N SER A 85 21.42 4.52 4.82
CA SER A 85 22.03 3.35 5.43
C SER A 85 23.28 3.10 4.58
N THR A 86 24.44 3.37 5.13
CA THR A 86 25.67 2.80 4.60
C THR A 86 25.50 1.31 4.80
N THR A 87 24.81 0.70 3.83
CA THR A 87 24.66 -0.75 3.78
C THR A 87 26.06 -1.29 3.58
N GLU A 88 26.73 -1.55 4.69
CA GLU A 88 27.75 -2.58 4.63
C GLU A 88 27.03 -3.80 4.06
N PRO A 89 27.56 -4.41 2.99
CA PRO A 89 26.97 -5.61 2.44
C PRO A 89 26.74 -6.55 3.61
N MET A 90 25.48 -6.97 3.81
CA MET A 90 25.14 -7.91 4.88
C MET A 90 26.19 -9.01 4.87
N ALA A 91 26.98 -9.05 5.95
CA ALA A 91 28.03 -10.05 6.11
C ALA A 91 27.38 -11.41 5.89
N ASP A 92 27.98 -12.18 5.00
CA ASP A 92 27.62 -13.52 4.59
C ASP A 92 27.30 -14.40 5.82
N HIS A 93 26.05 -14.43 6.23
CA HIS A 93 25.53 -15.19 7.36
C HIS A 93 24.81 -16.42 6.86
N GLY A 94 25.54 -17.28 6.16
CA GLY A 94 25.07 -18.62 5.77
C GLY A 94 24.12 -18.62 4.58
N ASP A 95 24.33 -19.54 3.67
CA ASP A 95 23.63 -19.70 2.39
C ASP A 95 22.07 -19.77 2.47
N ASP A 96 21.50 -20.03 3.64
CA ASP A 96 20.04 -20.23 3.79
C ASP A 96 19.24 -18.91 3.88
N LEU A 97 19.82 -17.83 4.41
CA LEU A 97 19.10 -16.56 4.60
C LEU A 97 19.02 -15.72 3.33
N SER A 98 19.97 -15.84 2.42
CA SER A 98 20.02 -15.04 1.19
C SER A 98 18.91 -15.37 0.19
N THR A 99 18.33 -16.55 0.27
CA THR A 99 17.21 -17.00 -0.57
C THR A 99 15.83 -16.55 -0.06
N THR A 100 15.72 -16.28 1.24
CA THR A 100 14.43 -16.01 1.91
C THR A 100 14.24 -14.54 2.23
N LEU A 101 15.31 -13.78 2.42
CA LEU A 101 15.27 -12.39 2.86
C LEU A 101 15.82 -11.44 1.79
N SER A 102 15.08 -10.40 1.47
CA SER A 102 15.53 -9.30 0.62
C SER A 102 15.23 -7.94 1.26
N VAL A 103 16.04 -6.94 0.90
CA VAL A 103 15.85 -5.55 1.31
C VAL A 103 15.60 -4.71 0.08
N ASP A 104 14.53 -3.93 0.12
CA ASP A 104 14.17 -2.95 -0.91
C ASP A 104 14.33 -1.56 -0.31
N VAL A 105 15.22 -0.73 -0.89
CA VAL A 105 15.54 0.59 -0.36
C VAL A 105 14.82 1.64 -1.18
N LEU A 106 13.96 2.42 -0.54
CA LEU A 106 13.32 3.57 -1.18
C LEU A 106 14.29 4.75 -1.24
N ARG A 107 13.99 5.68 -2.15
CA ARG A 107 14.77 6.91 -2.29
C ARG A 107 14.68 7.75 -1.01
N SER A 108 15.71 8.54 -0.73
CA SER A 108 15.75 9.41 0.46
C SER A 108 14.68 10.51 0.52
N ASN A 109 13.97 10.73 -0.57
CA ASN A 109 12.82 11.63 -0.66
C ASN A 109 11.54 10.88 -1.02
N ALA A 110 11.40 9.63 -0.56
CA ALA A 110 10.21 8.84 -0.79
C ALA A 110 9.00 9.49 -0.12
N GLU A 111 7.92 9.59 -0.86
CA GLU A 111 6.62 10.08 -0.40
C GLU A 111 5.73 8.89 0.02
N PRO A 112 4.61 9.13 0.74
CA PRO A 112 3.69 8.05 1.12
C PRO A 112 3.26 7.16 -0.04
N ILE A 113 3.13 7.72 -1.25
CA ILE A 113 2.81 6.97 -2.46
C ILE A 113 3.90 5.98 -2.85
N ASP A 114 5.18 6.31 -2.67
CA ASP A 114 6.29 5.40 -3.00
C ASP A 114 6.28 4.18 -2.08
N VAL A 115 5.93 4.38 -0.80
CA VAL A 115 5.72 3.30 0.17
C VAL A 115 4.56 2.40 -0.28
N GLY A 116 3.41 3.00 -0.62
CA GLY A 116 2.24 2.28 -1.12
C GLY A 116 2.55 1.48 -2.38
N MET A 117 3.29 2.05 -3.33
CA MET A 117 3.69 1.39 -4.58
C MET A 117 4.67 0.22 -4.35
N ALA A 118 5.62 0.38 -3.43
CA ALA A 118 6.54 -0.70 -3.09
C ALA A 118 5.80 -1.89 -2.46
N LEU A 119 4.92 -1.61 -1.50
CA LEU A 119 4.06 -2.63 -0.88
C LEU A 119 3.20 -3.35 -1.92
N ALA A 120 2.53 -2.58 -2.74
CA ALA A 120 1.67 -3.08 -3.79
C ALA A 120 2.40 -4.02 -4.76
N ARG A 121 3.62 -3.68 -5.18
CA ARG A 121 4.45 -4.52 -6.06
C ARG A 121 4.76 -5.87 -5.43
N HIS A 122 5.10 -5.90 -4.14
CA HIS A 122 5.44 -7.14 -3.45
C HIS A 122 4.21 -8.00 -3.14
N LEU A 123 3.10 -7.39 -2.72
CA LEU A 123 1.83 -8.09 -2.50
C LEU A 123 1.34 -8.74 -3.81
N GLY A 124 1.38 -8.01 -4.94
CA GLY A 124 1.00 -8.55 -6.24
C GLY A 124 1.87 -9.73 -6.68
N ALA A 125 3.18 -9.66 -6.43
CA ALA A 125 4.08 -10.77 -6.75
C ALA A 125 3.77 -12.05 -5.94
N TRP A 126 3.10 -11.92 -4.79
CA TRP A 126 2.74 -13.04 -3.91
C TRP A 126 1.28 -13.48 -4.03
N GLU A 127 0.43 -12.77 -4.78
CA GLU A 127 -1.02 -13.06 -4.91
C GLU A 127 -1.31 -14.51 -5.32
N SER A 128 -0.42 -15.12 -6.12
CA SER A 128 -0.58 -16.49 -6.63
C SER A 128 0.16 -17.54 -5.80
N THR A 129 0.76 -17.18 -4.67
CA THR A 129 1.49 -18.12 -3.82
C THR A 129 0.56 -18.73 -2.77
N PRO A 130 0.82 -19.98 -2.32
CA PRO A 130 -0.03 -20.64 -1.35
C PRO A 130 0.20 -20.19 0.09
N GLU A 131 1.25 -19.39 0.33
CA GLU A 131 1.63 -18.91 1.65
C GLU A 131 0.70 -17.75 2.07
N SER A 132 0.41 -17.64 3.36
CA SER A 132 -0.24 -16.45 3.93
C SER A 132 0.73 -15.25 3.86
N THR A 133 0.20 -14.04 3.82
CA THR A 133 1.02 -12.81 3.81
C THR A 133 0.70 -11.96 5.03
N ARG A 134 1.75 -11.60 5.78
CA ARG A 134 1.70 -10.72 6.94
C ARG A 134 2.51 -9.45 6.66
N LEU A 135 1.90 -8.29 6.92
CA LEU A 135 2.49 -6.97 6.68
C LEU A 135 2.63 -6.20 7.98
N CYS A 136 3.79 -5.56 8.16
CA CYS A 136 4.05 -4.59 9.22
C CYS A 136 4.44 -3.25 8.63
N LEU A 137 3.78 -2.17 9.03
CA LEU A 137 4.20 -0.78 8.77
C LEU A 137 4.68 -0.12 10.07
N HIS A 138 5.99 0.05 10.19
CA HIS A 138 6.63 0.65 11.35
C HIS A 138 7.35 1.96 10.97
N SER A 139 6.78 3.16 11.23
CA SER A 139 5.56 3.42 11.98
C SER A 139 4.76 4.57 11.36
N LEU A 140 3.46 4.62 11.67
CA LEU A 140 2.61 5.76 11.33
C LEU A 140 3.06 7.05 12.01
N THR A 141 3.61 6.96 13.24
CA THR A 141 4.18 8.12 13.94
C THR A 141 5.24 8.81 13.08
N ALA A 142 6.18 8.06 12.51
CA ALA A 142 7.21 8.63 11.64
C ALA A 142 6.66 9.21 10.32
N LEU A 143 5.61 8.60 9.77
CA LEU A 143 4.92 9.17 8.61
C LEU A 143 4.23 10.48 8.97
N LEU A 144 3.56 10.55 10.12
CA LEU A 144 2.87 11.76 10.59
C LEU A 144 3.82 12.90 10.98
N ASP A 145 5.06 12.58 11.37
CA ASP A 145 6.11 13.58 11.60
C ASP A 145 6.63 14.21 10.30
N SER A 146 6.50 13.48 9.19
CA SER A 146 7.10 13.86 7.90
C SER A 146 6.07 14.36 6.88
N PHE A 147 4.82 13.93 7.00
CA PHE A 147 3.76 14.17 6.01
C PHE A 147 2.46 14.65 6.65
N ASP A 148 1.63 15.31 5.86
CA ASP A 148 0.33 15.79 6.31
C ASP A 148 -0.57 14.61 6.71
N ARG A 149 -1.35 14.84 7.77
CA ARG A 149 -2.30 13.86 8.32
C ARG A 149 -3.22 13.26 7.25
N GLU A 150 -3.72 14.08 6.33
CA GLU A 150 -4.65 13.65 5.28
C GLU A 150 -3.98 12.66 4.30
N ALA A 151 -2.72 12.93 3.93
CA ALA A 151 -1.93 12.02 3.11
C ALA A 151 -1.69 10.66 3.80
N VAL A 152 -1.38 10.66 5.10
CA VAL A 152 -1.16 9.43 5.87
C VAL A 152 -2.45 8.64 6.04
N VAL A 153 -3.58 9.29 6.35
CA VAL A 153 -4.91 8.65 6.42
C VAL A 153 -5.27 8.01 5.08
N SER A 154 -5.02 8.72 3.99
CA SER A 154 -5.29 8.21 2.63
C SER A 154 -4.41 7.00 2.30
N LEU A 155 -3.12 7.05 2.65
CA LEU A 155 -2.22 5.90 2.50
C LEU A 155 -2.71 4.68 3.29
N VAL A 156 -3.06 4.85 4.57
CA VAL A 156 -3.54 3.76 5.43
C VAL A 156 -4.81 3.13 4.86
N SER A 157 -5.79 3.95 4.45
CA SER A 157 -7.02 3.42 3.83
C SER A 157 -6.71 2.54 2.61
N ALA A 158 -5.82 3.02 1.74
CA ALA A 158 -5.44 2.25 0.55
C ALA A 158 -4.65 1.00 0.86
N LEU A 159 -3.75 1.05 1.84
CA LEU A 159 -3.00 -0.14 2.26
C LEU A 159 -3.93 -1.22 2.83
N ASN A 160 -4.91 -0.83 3.64
CA ASN A 160 -5.88 -1.77 4.17
C ASN A 160 -6.73 -2.40 3.06
N ASP A 161 -7.23 -1.58 2.10
CA ASP A 161 -7.96 -2.09 0.94
C ASP A 161 -7.10 -3.03 0.06
N LEU A 162 -5.82 -2.70 -0.09
CA LEU A 162 -4.87 -3.50 -0.84
C LEU A 162 -4.59 -4.85 -0.16
N CYS A 163 -4.37 -4.84 1.15
CA CYS A 163 -4.17 -6.05 1.94
C CYS A 163 -5.40 -6.95 1.91
N ASP A 164 -6.60 -6.37 2.06
CA ASP A 164 -7.87 -7.09 1.96
C ASP A 164 -8.02 -7.76 0.59
N ALA A 165 -7.71 -7.02 -0.50
CA ALA A 165 -7.76 -7.55 -1.86
C ALA A 165 -6.75 -8.68 -2.10
N ALA A 166 -5.57 -8.61 -1.49
CA ALA A 166 -4.51 -9.61 -1.57
C ALA A 166 -4.70 -10.79 -0.60
N GLY A 167 -5.69 -10.73 0.30
CA GLY A 167 -5.86 -11.72 1.37
C GLY A 167 -4.72 -11.68 2.40
N ALA A 168 -4.08 -10.53 2.56
CA ALA A 168 -3.00 -10.31 3.50
C ALA A 168 -3.53 -9.72 4.81
N THR A 169 -2.85 -10.02 5.93
CA THR A 169 -3.12 -9.37 7.22
C THR A 169 -2.06 -8.31 7.49
N ALA A 170 -2.49 -7.10 7.79
CA ALA A 170 -1.61 -5.98 8.06
C ALA A 170 -1.74 -5.46 9.49
N HIS A 171 -0.61 -5.05 10.10
CA HIS A 171 -0.63 -4.24 11.30
C HIS A 171 0.25 -3.00 11.14
N HIS A 172 -0.23 -1.90 11.70
CA HIS A 172 0.43 -0.61 11.62
C HIS A 172 0.66 -0.06 13.03
N HIS A 173 1.87 0.45 13.27
CA HIS A 173 2.30 0.95 14.58
C HIS A 173 2.01 2.44 14.72
N LEU A 174 1.43 2.85 15.85
CA LEU A 174 1.21 4.25 16.22
C LEU A 174 1.51 4.44 17.71
N ASP A 175 2.35 5.41 18.03
CA ASP A 175 2.59 5.81 19.42
C ASP A 175 1.51 6.79 19.87
N PRO A 176 0.58 6.39 20.75
CA PRO A 176 -0.49 7.28 21.19
C PRO A 176 0.03 8.45 22.03
N ALA A 177 1.21 8.32 22.67
CA ALA A 177 1.79 9.39 23.49
C ALA A 177 2.46 10.49 22.64
N ALA A 178 2.79 10.21 21.39
CA ALA A 178 3.38 11.19 20.46
C ALA A 178 2.32 12.11 19.82
N HIS A 179 1.03 11.80 19.96
CA HIS A 179 -0.05 12.47 19.24
C HIS A 179 -1.22 12.85 20.16
N ASP A 180 -2.08 13.75 19.72
CA ASP A 180 -3.30 14.08 20.42
C ASP A 180 -4.40 13.00 20.24
N ASP A 181 -5.30 12.89 21.21
CA ASP A 181 -6.39 11.90 21.20
C ASP A 181 -7.28 12.00 19.95
N GLY A 182 -7.46 13.19 19.39
CA GLY A 182 -8.25 13.43 18.20
C GLY A 182 -7.61 12.83 16.95
N LEU A 183 -6.28 12.81 16.88
CA LEU A 183 -5.55 12.14 15.80
C LEU A 183 -5.69 10.63 15.92
N VAL A 184 -5.43 10.06 17.10
CA VAL A 184 -5.61 8.61 17.34
C VAL A 184 -7.04 8.17 17.02
N ALA A 185 -8.05 8.96 17.45
CA ALA A 185 -9.46 8.70 17.16
C ALA A 185 -9.78 8.71 15.65
N THR A 186 -8.99 9.42 14.83
CA THR A 186 -9.17 9.42 13.36
C THR A 186 -8.71 8.11 12.72
N PHE A 187 -7.67 7.48 13.30
CA PHE A 187 -7.14 6.22 12.74
C PHE A 187 -7.94 4.99 13.17
N ARG A 188 -8.46 4.96 14.40
CA ARG A 188 -9.21 3.79 14.93
C ARG A 188 -10.28 3.24 13.97
N PRO A 189 -11.12 4.04 13.29
CA PRO A 189 -12.16 3.53 12.38
C PRO A 189 -11.63 2.91 11.09
N LEU A 190 -10.35 3.10 10.76
CA LEU A 190 -9.73 2.57 9.55
C LEU A 190 -9.35 1.09 9.67
N TYR A 191 -9.48 0.49 10.86
CA TYR A 191 -9.00 -0.85 11.17
C TYR A 191 -10.11 -1.77 11.67
N ASP A 192 -9.95 -3.09 11.42
CA ASP A 192 -10.85 -4.13 11.93
C ASP A 192 -10.67 -4.32 13.44
N ALA A 193 -9.44 -4.16 13.90
CA ALA A 193 -9.12 -4.27 15.32
C ALA A 193 -8.08 -3.24 15.73
N VAL A 194 -8.15 -2.83 16.98
CA VAL A 194 -7.16 -1.99 17.64
C VAL A 194 -6.64 -2.74 18.85
N ILE A 195 -5.33 -2.88 18.92
CA ILE A 195 -4.61 -3.44 20.07
C ILE A 195 -3.91 -2.29 20.77
N GLU A 196 -4.12 -2.13 22.03
CA GLU A 196 -3.57 -1.05 22.83
C GLU A 196 -2.86 -1.58 24.07
N HIS A 197 -1.61 -1.17 24.29
CA HIS A 197 -0.89 -1.49 25.50
C HIS A 197 -1.23 -0.49 26.60
N VAL A 198 -1.89 -0.98 27.65
CA VAL A 198 -2.23 -0.19 28.85
C VAL A 198 -1.26 -0.60 29.98
N PRO A 199 -0.51 0.36 30.59
CA PRO A 199 0.60 0.03 31.51
C PRO A 199 0.25 -0.88 32.68
N GLU A 200 -0.99 -0.88 33.18
CA GLU A 200 -1.41 -1.68 34.35
C GLU A 200 -2.22 -2.93 33.94
N ASP A 201 -2.87 -2.89 32.77
CA ASP A 201 -3.81 -3.91 32.31
C ASP A 201 -3.22 -4.82 31.21
N GLY A 202 -2.04 -4.46 30.67
CA GLY A 202 -1.44 -5.15 29.54
C GLY A 202 -2.13 -4.85 28.22
N TRP A 203 -2.24 -5.86 27.33
CA TRP A 203 -2.84 -5.68 26.03
C TRP A 203 -4.37 -5.71 26.07
N THR A 204 -4.99 -4.70 25.53
CA THR A 204 -6.44 -4.61 25.32
C THR A 204 -6.74 -4.67 23.81
N VAL A 205 -7.79 -5.39 23.43
CA VAL A 205 -8.22 -5.53 22.03
C VAL A 205 -9.62 -4.97 21.89
N THR A 206 -9.77 -4.01 21.00
CA THR A 206 -11.06 -3.45 20.61
C THR A 206 -11.32 -3.77 19.15
N ARG A 207 -12.44 -4.40 18.84
CA ARG A 207 -12.87 -4.68 17.46
C ARG A 207 -13.81 -3.61 16.96
N ALA A 208 -13.76 -3.32 15.66
CA ALA A 208 -14.81 -2.59 14.99
C ALA A 208 -16.13 -3.39 15.11
N PRO A 209 -17.28 -2.74 15.33
CA PRO A 209 -18.58 -3.43 15.28
C PRO A 209 -18.76 -4.10 13.91
N ASP A 210 -19.29 -5.34 13.88
CA ASP A 210 -19.52 -6.10 12.64
C ASP A 210 -20.43 -5.38 11.63
N ASP A 211 -21.23 -4.41 12.08
CA ASP A 211 -22.13 -3.58 11.26
C ASP A 211 -21.56 -2.19 10.89
N ALA A 212 -20.32 -1.88 11.27
CA ALA A 212 -19.70 -0.62 10.86
C ALA A 212 -19.42 -0.67 9.35
N GLU A 213 -20.27 0.01 8.58
CA GLU A 213 -19.98 0.28 7.15
C GLU A 213 -18.66 1.06 7.08
N ARG A 214 -17.56 0.32 6.90
CA ARG A 214 -16.37 0.93 6.33
C ARG A 214 -16.73 1.42 4.93
N PRO A 215 -16.19 2.53 4.47
CA PRO A 215 -16.13 2.81 3.07
C PRO A 215 -15.14 1.79 2.45
N SER A 216 -15.62 0.56 2.25
CA SER A 216 -14.79 -0.56 1.79
C SER A 216 -15.12 -0.89 0.37
N PHE A 217 -14.09 -1.04 -0.45
CA PHE A 217 -14.12 -1.82 -1.68
C PHE A 217 -14.21 -3.33 -1.35
N ARG A 218 -15.32 -3.80 -0.80
CA ARG A 218 -15.48 -5.24 -0.56
C ARG A 218 -15.69 -5.98 -1.87
N ARG A 219 -14.79 -6.91 -2.19
CA ARG A 219 -15.10 -7.99 -3.14
C ARG A 219 -16.23 -8.84 -2.56
N SER A 220 -17.37 -8.88 -3.27
CA SER A 220 -18.40 -9.88 -3.01
C SER A 220 -17.91 -11.25 -3.49
N THR A 221 -17.45 -12.09 -2.57
CA THR A 221 -17.32 -13.52 -2.81
C THR A 221 -18.69 -14.16 -2.74
N ALA A 222 -19.52 -13.99 -3.77
CA ALA A 222 -20.73 -14.80 -3.94
C ALA A 222 -20.41 -15.98 -4.86
N PRO A 223 -20.77 -17.23 -4.47
CA PRO A 223 -20.65 -18.37 -5.37
C PRO A 223 -21.57 -18.19 -6.57
N PRO A 224 -21.25 -18.74 -7.76
CA PRO A 224 -22.10 -18.63 -8.94
C PRO A 224 -23.37 -19.45 -8.76
N GLY A 225 -24.49 -18.78 -8.54
CA GLY A 225 -25.78 -19.42 -8.50
C GLY A 225 -26.73 -18.88 -7.43
N GLY A 226 -27.27 -17.67 -7.62
CA GLY A 226 -28.36 -17.16 -6.79
C GLY A 226 -29.02 -15.96 -7.47
N ALA A 227 -30.35 -16.03 -7.60
CA ALA A 227 -31.20 -15.13 -8.36
C ALA A 227 -30.98 -13.64 -8.03
N ALA A 228 -31.01 -12.81 -9.08
CA ALA A 228 -30.94 -11.35 -9.03
C ALA A 228 -31.97 -10.76 -8.05
N SER A 229 -31.46 -10.11 -7.00
CA SER A 229 -32.21 -9.18 -6.17
C SER A 229 -31.95 -7.77 -6.70
N THR A 230 -32.97 -7.16 -7.26
CA THR A 230 -32.96 -5.77 -7.77
C THR A 230 -33.13 -4.81 -6.58
N ASP A 231 -32.02 -4.41 -5.96
CA ASP A 231 -31.96 -3.28 -5.03
C ASP A 231 -31.28 -2.10 -5.74
N PRO A 232 -32.00 -0.98 -6.02
CA PRO A 232 -31.50 0.12 -6.85
C PRO A 232 -30.50 1.05 -6.14
N CYS A 233 -30.07 0.75 -4.91
CA CYS A 233 -29.15 1.60 -4.13
C CYS A 233 -27.78 0.97 -3.82
N ARG A 234 -27.43 -0.15 -4.42
CA ARG A 234 -26.13 -0.79 -4.21
C ARG A 234 -25.14 -0.27 -5.27
N PRO A 235 -24.05 0.41 -4.91
CA PRO A 235 -23.02 0.73 -5.89
C PRO A 235 -22.45 -0.58 -6.44
N GLU A 236 -22.59 -0.80 -7.74
CA GLU A 236 -22.01 -1.92 -8.45
C GLU A 236 -20.48 -1.80 -8.34
N THR A 237 -19.86 -2.70 -7.61
CA THR A 237 -18.39 -2.86 -7.60
C THR A 237 -17.99 -3.39 -8.97
N VAL A 238 -17.51 -2.52 -9.84
CA VAL A 238 -16.96 -2.91 -11.13
C VAL A 238 -15.57 -3.53 -10.88
N PRO A 239 -15.36 -4.81 -11.20
CA PRO A 239 -14.05 -5.42 -11.00
C PRO A 239 -13.01 -4.71 -11.85
N MET A 240 -11.81 -4.52 -11.31
CA MET A 240 -10.67 -4.00 -12.06
C MET A 240 -10.36 -4.99 -13.20
N PRO A 241 -10.39 -4.57 -14.48
CA PRO A 241 -10.15 -5.48 -15.61
C PRO A 241 -8.67 -5.81 -15.82
N TYR A 242 -7.80 -5.21 -15.02
CA TYR A 242 -6.35 -5.37 -15.08
C TYR A 242 -5.85 -6.15 -13.89
N SER A 243 -4.82 -6.98 -14.08
CA SER A 243 -4.11 -7.57 -12.96
C SER A 243 -3.46 -6.46 -12.11
N PHE A 244 -3.17 -6.78 -10.88
CA PHE A 244 -2.51 -5.87 -9.96
C PHE A 244 -1.18 -5.34 -10.54
N ASP A 245 -0.32 -6.23 -11.08
CA ASP A 245 0.93 -5.85 -11.75
C ASP A 245 0.72 -4.91 -12.94
N GLN A 246 -0.34 -5.15 -13.74
CA GLN A 246 -0.70 -4.26 -14.84
C GLN A 246 -1.10 -2.88 -14.33
N THR A 247 -1.86 -2.82 -13.24
CA THR A 247 -2.29 -1.55 -12.62
C THR A 247 -1.09 -0.78 -12.10
N LEU A 248 -0.16 -1.46 -11.41
CA LEU A 248 1.07 -0.84 -10.93
C LEU A 248 1.97 -0.36 -12.07
N ASP A 249 2.17 -1.20 -13.11
CA ASP A 249 2.95 -0.78 -14.28
C ASP A 249 2.34 0.47 -14.92
N LEU A 250 1.00 0.57 -14.97
CA LEU A 250 0.30 1.74 -15.49
C LEU A 250 0.67 3.02 -14.75
N ILE A 251 0.72 2.99 -13.43
CA ILE A 251 0.93 4.19 -12.60
C ILE A 251 2.40 4.43 -12.21
N SER A 252 3.29 3.45 -12.40
CA SER A 252 4.70 3.55 -11.98
C SER A 252 5.47 4.66 -12.69
N VAL A 253 5.08 5.02 -13.92
CA VAL A 253 5.73 6.09 -14.69
C VAL A 253 5.01 7.41 -14.46
N PRO A 254 5.65 8.43 -13.85
CA PRO A 254 5.00 9.70 -13.48
C PRO A 254 4.27 10.38 -14.64
N ARG A 255 4.86 10.43 -15.84
CA ARG A 255 4.21 11.01 -17.03
C ARG A 255 2.98 10.25 -17.47
N ARG A 256 3.01 8.91 -17.38
CA ARG A 256 1.86 8.07 -17.72
C ARG A 256 0.72 8.28 -16.71
N ARG A 257 1.03 8.44 -15.43
CA ARG A 257 0.06 8.84 -14.40
C ARG A 257 -0.59 10.18 -14.72
N THR A 258 0.23 11.20 -15.01
CA THR A 258 -0.26 12.53 -15.37
C THR A 258 -1.19 12.49 -16.60
N LEU A 259 -0.84 11.68 -17.60
CA LEU A 259 -1.70 11.45 -18.77
C LEU A 259 -3.05 10.81 -18.37
N LEU A 260 -3.01 9.79 -17.51
CA LEU A 260 -4.23 9.11 -17.03
C LEU A 260 -5.12 10.05 -16.20
N TYR A 261 -4.54 10.91 -15.35
CA TYR A 261 -5.31 11.94 -14.63
C TYR A 261 -6.01 12.89 -15.61
N HIS A 262 -5.29 13.34 -16.63
CA HIS A 262 -5.86 14.23 -17.63
C HIS A 262 -6.98 13.57 -18.42
N LEU A 263 -6.82 12.33 -18.86
CA LEU A 263 -7.85 11.56 -19.56
C LEU A 263 -9.09 11.31 -18.68
N LYS A 264 -8.87 10.96 -17.40
CA LYS A 264 -9.95 10.80 -16.42
C LYS A 264 -10.79 12.08 -16.29
N ASP A 265 -10.15 13.24 -16.21
CA ASP A 265 -10.85 14.51 -16.03
C ASP A 265 -11.57 14.99 -17.31
N LEU A 266 -11.04 14.66 -18.49
CA LEU A 266 -11.73 14.87 -19.75
C LEU A 266 -12.96 13.97 -19.90
N GLY A 267 -12.97 12.81 -19.22
CA GLY A 267 -14.03 11.83 -19.31
C GLY A 267 -13.97 10.99 -20.58
N VAL A 268 -15.01 10.19 -20.80
CA VAL A 268 -15.13 9.34 -21.99
C VAL A 268 -15.28 10.20 -23.24
N GLY A 269 -14.36 10.09 -24.19
CA GLY A 269 -14.40 10.90 -25.40
C GLY A 269 -13.16 10.74 -26.28
N THR A 270 -13.16 11.50 -27.39
CA THR A 270 -12.02 11.55 -28.31
C THR A 270 -11.35 12.92 -28.19
N VAL A 271 -10.03 12.91 -28.06
CA VAL A 271 -9.17 14.07 -27.88
C VAL A 271 -8.01 14.03 -28.87
N SER A 272 -7.54 15.18 -29.32
CA SER A 272 -6.35 15.24 -30.18
C SER A 272 -5.06 15.07 -29.38
N ILE A 273 -3.99 14.61 -30.05
CA ILE A 273 -2.67 14.51 -29.40
C ILE A 273 -2.18 15.89 -28.95
N ASP A 274 -2.47 16.96 -29.67
CA ASP A 274 -2.07 18.31 -29.33
C ASP A 274 -2.69 18.75 -27.99
N GLU A 275 -3.98 18.51 -27.80
CA GLU A 275 -4.69 18.79 -26.54
C GLU A 275 -4.14 17.93 -25.39
N LEU A 276 -3.80 16.65 -25.64
CA LEU A 276 -3.20 15.81 -24.60
C LEU A 276 -1.80 16.31 -24.20
N VAL A 277 -0.99 16.73 -25.15
CA VAL A 277 0.35 17.30 -24.86
C VAL A 277 0.21 18.55 -24.00
N ASP A 278 -0.66 19.46 -24.39
CA ASP A 278 -0.89 20.72 -23.66
C ASP A 278 -1.43 20.45 -22.23
N GLY A 279 -2.34 19.50 -22.10
CA GLY A 279 -2.88 19.09 -20.81
C GLY A 279 -1.83 18.46 -19.89
N VAL A 280 -1.02 17.54 -20.40
CA VAL A 280 0.05 16.89 -19.64
C VAL A 280 1.13 17.91 -19.23
N VAL A 281 1.57 18.76 -20.14
CA VAL A 281 2.55 19.83 -19.84
C VAL A 281 2.03 20.77 -18.75
N THR A 282 0.75 21.13 -18.82
CA THR A 282 0.13 22.04 -17.82
C THR A 282 0.12 21.38 -16.45
N ARG A 283 -0.25 20.10 -16.36
CA ARG A 283 -0.26 19.36 -15.10
C ARG A 283 1.13 19.08 -14.55
N GLU A 284 2.09 18.71 -15.41
CA GLU A 284 3.48 18.49 -14.97
C GLU A 284 4.10 19.77 -14.37
N ARG A 285 3.72 20.96 -14.85
CA ARG A 285 4.14 22.25 -14.29
C ARG A 285 3.50 22.58 -12.95
N ALA A 286 2.36 22.01 -12.65
CA ALA A 286 1.66 22.23 -11.39
C ALA A 286 2.20 21.34 -10.25
N ILE A 287 3.00 20.30 -10.55
CA ILE A 287 3.60 19.42 -9.54
C ILE A 287 4.88 20.08 -8.98
N PRO A 288 4.91 20.47 -7.68
CA PRO A 288 6.02 21.23 -7.11
C PRO A 288 7.38 20.51 -7.11
N ALA A 289 7.37 19.19 -7.08
CA ALA A 289 8.56 18.33 -6.93
C ALA A 289 9.31 18.06 -8.26
N ARG A 290 8.81 18.52 -9.41
CA ARG A 290 9.48 18.28 -10.69
C ARG A 290 10.44 19.40 -11.04
N GLU A 291 11.72 19.05 -11.10
CA GLU A 291 12.76 19.91 -11.70
C GLU A 291 12.46 20.10 -13.19
N SER A 292 12.38 21.35 -13.62
CA SER A 292 12.23 21.85 -15.00
C SER A 292 11.29 21.04 -15.90
N PRO A 293 10.12 21.55 -16.26
CA PRO A 293 9.20 20.85 -17.17
C PRO A 293 9.86 20.61 -18.53
N ASP A 294 9.69 19.39 -19.04
CA ASP A 294 10.13 19.04 -20.38
C ASP A 294 9.47 19.92 -21.45
N SER A 295 10.14 20.07 -22.60
CA SER A 295 9.54 20.81 -23.72
C SER A 295 8.28 20.07 -24.23
N PRO A 296 7.25 20.78 -24.74
CA PRO A 296 6.07 20.14 -25.33
C PRO A 296 6.41 19.08 -26.38
N GLU A 297 7.49 19.29 -27.15
CA GLU A 297 7.97 18.34 -28.15
C GLU A 297 8.50 17.05 -27.51
N SER A 298 9.27 17.14 -26.43
CA SER A 298 9.73 15.98 -25.65
C SER A 298 8.56 15.19 -25.05
N VAL A 299 7.56 15.90 -24.51
CA VAL A 299 6.33 15.30 -24.01
C VAL A 299 5.60 14.57 -25.13
N ARG A 300 5.41 15.21 -26.30
CA ARG A 300 4.78 14.59 -27.48
C ARG A 300 5.47 13.29 -27.87
N VAL A 301 6.79 13.33 -28.01
CA VAL A 301 7.58 12.14 -28.40
C VAL A 301 7.37 11.00 -27.42
N SER A 302 7.42 11.28 -26.12
CA SER A 302 7.23 10.25 -25.10
C SER A 302 5.79 9.71 -25.05
N LEU A 303 4.78 10.56 -25.26
CA LEU A 303 3.37 10.13 -25.33
C LEU A 303 3.16 9.20 -26.52
N VAL A 304 3.58 9.61 -27.73
CA VAL A 304 3.32 8.88 -28.99
C VAL A 304 4.07 7.56 -29.04
N HIS A 305 5.31 7.52 -28.58
CA HIS A 305 6.18 6.34 -28.77
C HIS A 305 6.21 5.39 -27.57
N ALA A 306 5.81 5.84 -26.38
CA ALA A 306 5.89 5.00 -25.17
C ALA A 306 4.54 4.84 -24.47
N HIS A 307 3.84 5.95 -24.18
CA HIS A 307 2.71 5.89 -23.26
C HIS A 307 1.39 5.51 -23.95
N LEU A 308 1.05 6.13 -25.07
CA LEU A 308 -0.20 5.84 -25.79
C LEU A 308 -0.24 4.39 -26.33
N PRO A 309 0.83 3.85 -26.97
CA PRO A 309 0.82 2.44 -27.36
C PRO A 309 0.61 1.48 -26.20
N LYS A 310 1.29 1.72 -25.06
CA LYS A 310 1.16 0.87 -23.87
C LYS A 310 -0.26 0.89 -23.30
N LEU A 311 -0.91 2.05 -23.25
CA LEU A 311 -2.30 2.18 -22.79
C LEU A 311 -3.31 1.55 -23.77
N ALA A 312 -3.02 1.63 -25.07
CA ALA A 312 -3.85 1.00 -26.10
C ALA A 312 -3.75 -0.53 -26.04
N ASP A 313 -2.54 -1.09 -25.83
CA ASP A 313 -2.31 -2.53 -25.67
C ASP A 313 -3.09 -3.11 -24.48
N LEU A 314 -3.34 -2.32 -23.45
CA LEU A 314 -4.13 -2.67 -22.28
C LEU A 314 -5.63 -2.37 -22.44
N GLY A 315 -6.06 -1.84 -23.59
CA GLY A 315 -7.45 -1.53 -23.87
C GLY A 315 -8.04 -0.37 -23.07
N ILE A 316 -7.18 0.49 -22.47
CA ILE A 316 -7.61 1.69 -21.71
C ILE A 316 -8.09 2.78 -22.66
N LEU A 317 -7.46 2.86 -23.83
CA LEU A 317 -7.78 3.82 -24.87
C LEU A 317 -7.60 3.20 -26.25
N GLU A 318 -8.17 3.82 -27.28
CA GLU A 318 -7.84 3.61 -28.69
C GLU A 318 -6.96 4.76 -29.16
N TYR A 319 -5.88 4.42 -29.85
CA TYR A 319 -4.97 5.41 -30.42
C TYR A 319 -4.95 5.29 -31.95
N ASP A 320 -5.51 6.28 -32.64
CA ASP A 320 -5.43 6.37 -34.11
C ASP A 320 -4.31 7.29 -34.54
N VAL A 321 -3.25 6.66 -35.04
CA VAL A 321 -2.03 7.35 -35.54
C VAL A 321 -2.35 8.21 -36.78
N ALA A 322 -3.28 7.77 -37.63
CA ALA A 322 -3.58 8.46 -38.89
C ALA A 322 -4.32 9.77 -38.67
N SER A 323 -5.27 9.79 -37.75
CA SER A 323 -6.01 11.00 -37.37
C SER A 323 -5.36 11.79 -36.22
N ALA A 324 -4.29 11.28 -35.64
CA ALA A 324 -3.62 11.84 -34.46
C ALA A 324 -4.63 12.08 -33.30
N THR A 325 -5.49 11.09 -33.04
CA THR A 325 -6.51 11.16 -31.98
C THR A 325 -6.46 9.98 -31.04
N VAL A 326 -6.88 10.23 -29.81
CA VAL A 326 -6.99 9.24 -28.74
C VAL A 326 -8.42 9.22 -28.26
N ARG A 327 -8.99 8.02 -28.12
CA ARG A 327 -10.31 7.81 -27.54
C ARG A 327 -10.16 7.07 -26.21
N TYR A 328 -10.53 7.74 -25.14
CA TYR A 328 -10.55 7.16 -23.80
C TYR A 328 -11.86 6.45 -23.52
N HIS A 329 -11.81 5.21 -23.01
CA HIS A 329 -12.99 4.39 -22.79
C HIS A 329 -13.60 4.58 -21.39
N GLY A 330 -12.81 5.10 -20.44
CA GLY A 330 -13.20 5.16 -19.03
C GLY A 330 -13.22 3.77 -18.37
N ASN A 331 -12.78 3.70 -17.13
CA ASN A 331 -12.93 2.52 -16.29
C ASN A 331 -13.14 2.97 -14.85
N PRO A 332 -14.37 2.79 -14.28
CA PRO A 332 -14.68 3.32 -12.95
C PRO A 332 -13.75 2.84 -11.84
N ALA A 333 -13.25 1.59 -11.90
CA ALA A 333 -12.33 1.06 -10.92
C ALA A 333 -10.94 1.72 -11.05
N LEU A 334 -10.40 1.81 -12.29
CA LEU A 334 -9.14 2.51 -12.56
C LEU A 334 -9.25 4.00 -12.19
N GLU A 335 -10.35 4.66 -12.52
CA GLU A 335 -10.55 6.08 -12.21
C GLU A 335 -10.66 6.35 -10.71
N SER A 336 -11.29 5.44 -9.95
CA SER A 336 -11.32 5.54 -8.48
C SER A 336 -9.94 5.38 -7.88
N PHE A 337 -9.15 4.45 -8.40
CA PHE A 337 -7.77 4.26 -8.01
C PHE A 337 -6.89 5.45 -8.41
N LEU A 338 -7.02 5.98 -9.63
CA LEU A 338 -6.31 7.17 -10.08
C LEU A 338 -6.66 8.41 -9.25
N ARG A 339 -7.91 8.58 -8.85
CA ARG A 339 -8.33 9.69 -7.96
C ARG A 339 -7.62 9.61 -6.62
N TYR A 340 -7.53 8.40 -6.08
CA TYR A 340 -6.80 8.15 -4.86
C TYR A 340 -5.30 8.51 -5.00
N VAL A 341 -4.63 7.98 -6.04
CA VAL A 341 -3.21 8.25 -6.30
C VAL A 341 -2.97 9.75 -6.57
N GLU A 342 -3.90 10.42 -7.28
CA GLU A 342 -3.82 11.87 -7.53
C GLU A 342 -3.92 12.69 -6.24
N THR A 343 -4.76 12.28 -5.29
CA THR A 343 -4.87 12.93 -3.97
C THR A 343 -3.55 12.79 -3.19
N LEU A 344 -2.88 11.64 -3.26
CA LEU A 344 -1.58 11.44 -2.61
C LEU A 344 -0.44 12.25 -3.27
N GLU A 345 -0.52 12.52 -4.58
CA GLU A 345 0.55 13.16 -5.35
C GLU A 345 0.41 14.70 -5.38
N LEU A 346 -0.80 15.22 -5.28
CA LEU A 346 -1.12 16.66 -5.43
C LEU A 346 -1.65 17.31 -4.15
N GLY A 347 -2.00 16.48 -3.14
CA GLY A 347 -2.64 16.79 -1.86
C GLY A 347 -1.96 17.58 -0.95
#